data_6c2e06a32120310413665210cf8db16c
#
_entry.id   6c2e06a32120310413665210cf8db16c
#
_cell.length_a   1.000
_cell.length_b   1.000
_cell.length_c   1.000
_cell.angle_alpha   90.00
_cell.angle_beta   90.00
_cell.angle_gamma   90.00
#
_symmetry.space_group_name_H-M   'P 1'
#
loop_
_entity.id
_entity.type
_entity.pdbx_description
1 polymer ?
#
loop_
_entity_poly.entity_id
_entity_poly.type
_entity_poly.pdbx_seq_one_letter_code
_entity_poly.pdbx_strand_id
1 'polypeptide(L)'
;MNKKNNFFAAIRNSLHNASHRLFSGRILSFSARLFAAAFLVISLLFPVACNNRDSGAEEALPRSTTAEPFGGNETKNDSAKLVEINTRETVEHLFTHNLISHPEIAFAYGNTYGKNLDEDCLTPKEFRAILNALHQNGYALVNATETFAECDGGAHRIPFLFPENKKPLILSFDDIVYARKNQGKGTSSRLITDDKGNIFAETFFKDGTTRIHGEEFAPILEDFIGSHPDFSYHGARGIIFLTGFDGVLGYRTDRNSENRAEEIQNAAPVIAALKNNGWLFGCHSYSHRHIKRSTPQQVRDDISKWKNEVEPLVGSTSLYAYPYGEWVFGENGGDERQKTLRKAGFNLFFGVGNLPFYTKMPLRSADEKYLFQDRCPMDGISLRKNVCARFFDCAAVYDSSRPMPYK
;
A
#
# COMPACT_ATOMS: atom_id res chain seq x y z
N MET A 1 21.22 33.18 28.56
CA MET A 1 21.59 33.70 27.23
C MET A 1 22.98 33.17 26.86
N ASN A 2 23.15 32.66 25.64
CA ASN A 2 24.42 32.20 25.04
C ASN A 2 25.06 30.87 25.51
N LYS A 3 24.53 29.76 24.98
CA LYS A 3 25.32 28.52 24.73
C LYS A 3 24.83 27.65 23.57
N LYS A 4 23.88 28.12 22.76
CA LYS A 4 23.31 27.36 21.61
C LYS A 4 23.84 27.76 20.23
N ASN A 5 24.68 28.79 20.11
CA ASN A 5 25.13 29.29 18.79
C ASN A 5 26.51 28.78 18.32
N ASN A 6 27.21 27.96 19.11
CA ASN A 6 28.57 27.51 18.74
C ASN A 6 28.63 26.10 18.14
N PHE A 7 27.52 25.36 18.04
CA PHE A 7 27.52 24.01 17.47
C PHE A 7 27.31 24.01 15.95
N PHE A 8 26.65 25.01 15.40
CA PHE A 8 26.41 25.12 13.95
C PHE A 8 27.54 25.77 13.15
N ALA A 9 28.45 26.45 13.81
CA ALA A 9 29.63 27.08 13.16
C ALA A 9 30.76 26.08 12.89
N ALA A 10 30.87 25.00 13.66
CA ALA A 10 31.94 23.98 13.51
C ALA A 10 31.68 23.02 12.33
N ILE A 11 30.45 22.81 11.91
CA ILE A 11 30.11 21.93 10.79
C ILE A 11 30.29 22.62 9.43
N ARG A 12 30.22 23.95 9.38
CA ARG A 12 30.37 24.70 8.12
C ARG A 12 31.82 24.83 7.64
N ASN A 13 32.80 24.72 8.52
CA ASN A 13 34.20 24.86 8.17
C ASN A 13 34.92 23.54 7.82
N SER A 14 34.30 22.39 8.05
CA SER A 14 34.86 21.09 7.68
C SER A 14 34.54 20.65 6.24
N LEU A 15 33.60 21.29 5.58
CA LEU A 15 33.17 20.95 4.20
C LEU A 15 33.80 21.85 3.13
N HIS A 16 34.59 22.86 3.49
CA HIS A 16 35.22 23.76 2.53
C HIS A 16 36.68 23.41 2.17
N ASN A 17 37.31 22.45 2.84
CA ASN A 17 38.72 22.10 2.62
C ASN A 17 38.95 20.76 1.90
N ALA A 18 37.91 20.11 1.34
CA ALA A 18 38.05 18.82 0.63
C ALA A 18 37.96 18.93 -0.92
N SER A 19 37.83 20.13 -1.51
CA SER A 19 37.59 20.29 -2.95
C SER A 19 38.77 20.80 -3.77
N HIS A 20 40.01 20.88 -3.19
CA HIS A 20 41.16 21.36 -3.93
C HIS A 20 42.38 20.42 -3.81
N ARG A 21 42.29 19.19 -4.28
CA ARG A 21 43.44 18.40 -4.76
C ARG A 21 42.88 17.21 -5.52
N LEU A 22 43.00 17.26 -6.83
CA LEU A 22 43.25 16.14 -7.76
C LEU A 22 42.81 16.53 -9.18
N PHE A 23 43.59 17.40 -9.81
CA PHE A 23 43.66 17.52 -11.26
C PHE A 23 45.15 17.55 -11.63
N SER A 24 45.66 16.42 -12.05
CA SER A 24 46.76 16.36 -13.03
C SER A 24 47.12 14.88 -13.29
N GLY A 25 47.08 14.49 -14.56
CA GLY A 25 47.94 13.42 -15.03
C GLY A 25 47.32 12.34 -15.90
N ARG A 26 47.39 12.60 -17.18
CA ARG A 26 47.71 11.71 -18.31
C ARG A 26 46.64 10.83 -18.97
N ILE A 27 46.33 11.29 -20.14
CA ILE A 27 45.83 10.62 -21.33
C ILE A 27 46.76 9.45 -21.73
N LEU A 28 46.20 8.30 -22.02
CA LEU A 28 46.75 7.33 -22.96
C LEU A 28 45.61 6.60 -23.67
N SER A 29 45.58 6.78 -24.98
CA SER A 29 44.76 6.15 -25.97
C SER A 29 45.10 4.67 -26.15
N PHE A 30 44.06 3.82 -26.32
CA PHE A 30 44.20 2.64 -27.21
C PHE A 30 42.89 2.34 -27.93
N SER A 31 43.08 2.12 -29.20
CA SER A 31 42.12 2.02 -30.28
C SER A 31 41.36 0.71 -30.35
N ALA A 32 40.13 0.85 -30.83
CA ALA A 32 39.28 -0.01 -31.66
C ALA A 32 39.77 -1.41 -32.09
N ARG A 33 38.86 -2.37 -32.06
CA ARG A 33 38.45 -3.23 -33.22
C ARG A 33 37.26 -4.14 -32.85
N LEU A 34 36.19 -3.93 -33.61
CA LEU A 34 35.26 -4.87 -34.25
C LEU A 34 35.08 -6.28 -33.68
N PHE A 35 33.84 -6.63 -33.37
CA PHE A 35 33.18 -7.82 -33.91
C PHE A 35 31.67 -7.58 -34.05
N ALA A 36 31.20 -7.59 -35.27
CA ALA A 36 29.79 -7.66 -35.67
C ALA A 36 29.36 -9.13 -35.68
N ALA A 37 28.25 -9.44 -35.03
CA ALA A 37 27.50 -10.65 -35.34
C ALA A 37 26.00 -10.29 -35.40
N ALA A 38 25.47 -10.40 -36.58
CA ALA A 38 24.07 -10.22 -36.91
C ALA A 38 23.24 -11.38 -36.36
N PHE A 39 22.15 -11.08 -35.68
CA PHE A 39 21.02 -12.00 -35.58
C PHE A 39 19.75 -11.29 -36.05
N LEU A 40 19.33 -11.75 -37.21
CA LEU A 40 18.07 -11.43 -37.89
C LEU A 40 16.97 -12.17 -37.11
N VAL A 41 16.00 -11.48 -36.51
CA VAL A 41 14.75 -12.09 -36.05
C VAL A 41 13.59 -11.35 -36.69
N ILE A 42 12.86 -12.10 -37.45
CA ILE A 42 11.70 -11.78 -38.26
C ILE A 42 10.57 -11.28 -37.36
N SER A 43 10.14 -10.05 -37.63
CA SER A 43 8.92 -9.47 -37.06
C SER A 43 7.71 -9.94 -37.85
N LEU A 44 6.83 -10.73 -37.24
CA LEU A 44 5.49 -10.95 -37.80
C LEU A 44 4.53 -9.94 -37.14
N LEU A 45 4.14 -8.97 -37.91
CA LEU A 45 3.07 -8.02 -37.64
C LEU A 45 1.71 -8.72 -37.83
N PHE A 46 0.87 -8.68 -36.80
CA PHE A 46 -0.56 -8.85 -36.98
C PHE A 46 -1.28 -7.59 -36.48
N PRO A 47 -2.05 -6.91 -37.32
CA PRO A 47 -2.94 -5.86 -36.87
C PRO A 47 -4.26 -6.48 -36.40
N VAL A 48 -4.69 -6.15 -35.18
CA VAL A 48 -6.06 -6.42 -34.72
C VAL A 48 -6.91 -5.23 -35.15
N ALA A 49 -7.75 -5.48 -36.17
CA ALA A 49 -8.81 -4.57 -36.56
C ALA A 49 -10.09 -4.91 -35.80
N CYS A 50 -10.67 -3.93 -35.12
CA CYS A 50 -12.04 -4.00 -34.66
C CYS A 50 -12.99 -3.92 -35.83
N ASN A 51 -13.84 -4.94 -36.00
CA ASN A 51 -15.02 -4.81 -36.87
C ASN A 51 -16.22 -5.47 -36.21
N ASN A 52 -17.27 -4.67 -36.04
CA ASN A 52 -18.63 -5.10 -35.73
C ASN A 52 -19.24 -5.82 -36.92
N ARG A 53 -19.92 -6.96 -36.70
CA ARG A 53 -21.30 -7.24 -37.18
C ARG A 53 -21.72 -8.69 -36.97
N ASP A 54 -22.85 -8.80 -36.32
CA ASP A 54 -24.01 -9.70 -36.46
C ASP A 54 -23.93 -11.11 -37.04
N SER A 55 -24.66 -11.94 -36.27
CA SER A 55 -25.57 -13.04 -36.65
C SER A 55 -24.98 -14.44 -36.84
N GLY A 56 -25.47 -15.35 -35.99
CA GLY A 56 -26.05 -16.60 -36.44
C GLY A 56 -25.29 -17.90 -36.19
N ALA A 57 -25.96 -18.77 -35.47
CA ALA A 57 -25.96 -20.24 -35.54
C ALA A 57 -25.14 -21.00 -34.48
N GLU A 58 -25.94 -21.73 -33.69
CA GLU A 58 -25.61 -22.82 -32.78
C GLU A 58 -24.70 -23.87 -33.40
N GLU A 59 -23.71 -24.34 -32.62
CA GLU A 59 -23.34 -25.74 -32.62
C GLU A 59 -22.94 -26.20 -31.20
N ALA A 60 -23.68 -27.17 -30.70
CA ALA A 60 -23.53 -27.77 -29.39
C ALA A 60 -22.41 -28.81 -29.39
N LEU A 61 -21.55 -28.80 -28.36
CA LEU A 61 -20.69 -29.93 -28.00
C LEU A 61 -20.86 -30.30 -26.51
N PRO A 62 -20.60 -31.55 -26.11
CA PRO A 62 -21.46 -32.29 -25.22
C PRO A 62 -21.11 -32.11 -23.72
N ARG A 63 -22.17 -32.20 -22.90
CA ARG A 63 -22.12 -32.33 -21.44
C ARG A 63 -21.39 -33.59 -21.01
N SER A 64 -20.41 -33.42 -20.13
CA SER A 64 -19.92 -34.50 -19.28
C SER A 64 -20.58 -34.44 -17.90
N THR A 65 -20.98 -35.55 -17.44
CA THR A 65 -21.91 -35.89 -16.37
C THR A 65 -21.40 -35.62 -14.95
N THR A 66 -22.33 -35.08 -14.12
CA THR A 66 -22.66 -35.42 -12.71
C THR A 66 -21.54 -35.52 -11.67
N ALA A 67 -21.48 -34.48 -10.78
CA ALA A 67 -21.22 -34.67 -9.37
C ALA A 67 -22.42 -34.10 -8.59
N GLU A 68 -22.99 -34.88 -7.68
CA GLU A 68 -24.12 -34.50 -6.84
C GLU A 68 -23.79 -33.36 -5.85
N PRO A 69 -24.72 -32.45 -5.55
CA PRO A 69 -24.47 -31.41 -4.55
C PRO A 69 -24.67 -31.99 -3.15
N PHE A 70 -23.66 -31.82 -2.31
CA PHE A 70 -23.80 -31.97 -0.86
C PHE A 70 -24.84 -30.96 -0.37
N GLY A 71 -25.84 -31.46 0.35
CA GLY A 71 -26.88 -30.67 0.98
C GLY A 71 -26.31 -29.66 1.96
N GLY A 72 -26.27 -28.42 1.55
CA GLY A 72 -26.07 -27.26 2.41
C GLY A 72 -27.42 -26.68 2.78
N ASN A 73 -27.68 -26.53 4.07
CA ASN A 73 -28.81 -25.78 4.59
C ASN A 73 -28.95 -24.45 3.84
N GLU A 74 -30.10 -24.24 3.21
CA GLU A 74 -30.54 -22.93 2.74
C GLU A 74 -30.72 -22.02 3.96
N THR A 75 -29.66 -21.33 4.37
CA THR A 75 -29.82 -20.11 5.13
C THR A 75 -30.47 -19.11 4.17
N LYS A 76 -31.60 -18.56 4.55
CA LYS A 76 -32.27 -17.42 3.91
C LYS A 76 -31.22 -16.31 3.77
N ASN A 77 -30.61 -16.23 2.59
CA ASN A 77 -29.86 -15.06 2.16
C ASN A 77 -30.94 -14.01 1.84
N ASP A 78 -31.22 -13.13 2.80
CA ASP A 78 -31.79 -11.83 2.50
C ASP A 78 -30.76 -11.15 1.59
N SER A 79 -30.96 -11.26 0.27
CA SER A 79 -30.14 -10.56 -0.72
C SER A 79 -30.34 -9.06 -0.44
N ALA A 80 -29.34 -8.46 0.21
CA ALA A 80 -29.38 -7.03 0.50
C ALA A 80 -29.70 -6.27 -0.79
N LYS A 81 -30.69 -5.40 -0.74
CA LYS A 81 -31.03 -4.54 -1.88
C LYS A 81 -29.80 -3.72 -2.25
N LEU A 82 -29.43 -3.73 -3.52
CA LEU A 82 -28.32 -2.95 -4.03
C LEU A 82 -28.81 -1.61 -4.56
N VAL A 83 -28.04 -0.56 -4.32
CA VAL A 83 -28.23 0.78 -4.85
C VAL A 83 -26.99 1.20 -5.62
N GLU A 84 -27.16 2.07 -6.62
CA GLU A 84 -26.05 2.63 -7.35
C GLU A 84 -25.39 3.75 -6.53
N ILE A 85 -24.09 3.61 -6.29
CA ILE A 85 -23.23 4.69 -5.81
C ILE A 85 -22.69 5.43 -7.04
N ASN A 86 -23.19 6.64 -7.25
CA ASN A 86 -22.79 7.41 -8.42
C ASN A 86 -21.40 8.08 -8.24
N THR A 87 -20.83 8.61 -9.32
CA THR A 87 -19.47 9.18 -9.33
C THR A 87 -19.30 10.44 -8.46
N ARG A 88 -20.39 11.03 -7.97
CA ARG A 88 -20.36 12.20 -7.08
C ARG A 88 -20.48 11.84 -5.61
N GLU A 89 -20.89 10.61 -5.31
CA GLU A 89 -21.05 10.14 -3.95
C GLU A 89 -19.69 9.85 -3.30
N THR A 90 -19.70 9.92 -1.98
CA THR A 90 -18.51 9.73 -1.17
C THR A 90 -18.19 8.25 -1.04
N VAL A 91 -16.93 7.90 -1.32
CA VAL A 91 -16.32 6.65 -0.91
C VAL A 91 -15.26 7.00 0.12
N GLU A 92 -15.44 6.56 1.35
CA GLU A 92 -14.52 6.85 2.44
C GLU A 92 -13.22 6.06 2.28
N HIS A 93 -12.09 6.61 2.79
CA HIS A 93 -10.82 5.92 2.78
C HIS A 93 -10.08 6.15 4.10
N LEU A 94 -9.86 5.07 4.84
CA LEU A 94 -9.08 5.04 6.07
C LEU A 94 -7.76 4.32 5.84
N PHE A 95 -6.67 4.77 6.48
CA PHE A 95 -5.41 4.07 6.40
C PHE A 95 -4.69 4.03 7.76
N THR A 96 -3.84 3.03 7.91
CA THR A 96 -2.90 2.90 9.03
C THR A 96 -1.60 2.27 8.54
N HIS A 97 -0.67 2.00 9.44
CA HIS A 97 0.57 1.27 9.19
C HIS A 97 0.48 -0.16 9.74
N ASN A 98 1.60 -0.89 9.79
CA ASN A 98 1.69 -2.13 10.56
C ASN A 98 1.34 -1.87 12.03
N LEU A 99 0.81 -2.87 12.72
CA LEU A 99 0.38 -2.71 14.10
C LEU A 99 1.56 -2.81 15.09
N ILE A 100 1.35 -2.27 16.29
CA ILE A 100 2.22 -2.48 17.44
C ILE A 100 1.84 -3.84 18.04
N SER A 101 2.34 -4.93 17.47
CA SER A 101 1.94 -6.30 17.82
C SER A 101 2.26 -6.67 19.27
N HIS A 102 3.28 -6.01 19.85
CA HIS A 102 3.72 -6.19 21.23
C HIS A 102 3.87 -4.83 21.92
N PRO A 103 2.74 -4.21 22.35
CA PRO A 103 2.75 -2.87 22.96
C PRO A 103 3.66 -2.76 24.19
N GLU A 104 3.72 -3.83 25.01
CA GLU A 104 4.56 -3.91 26.20
C GLU A 104 6.06 -3.78 25.89
N ILE A 105 6.48 -4.25 24.71
CA ILE A 105 7.87 -4.09 24.24
C ILE A 105 8.07 -2.72 23.60
N ALA A 106 7.18 -2.34 22.68
CA ALA A 106 7.29 -1.09 21.92
C ALA A 106 7.32 0.13 22.84
N PHE A 107 6.44 0.19 23.81
CA PHE A 107 6.29 1.33 24.72
C PHE A 107 7.35 1.36 25.81
N ALA A 108 7.97 0.21 26.16
CA ALA A 108 9.11 0.16 27.08
C ALA A 108 10.36 0.87 26.51
N TYR A 109 10.44 1.08 25.18
CA TYR A 109 11.59 1.77 24.58
C TYR A 109 11.73 3.24 25.00
N GLY A 110 10.68 3.94 25.40
CA GLY A 110 10.70 5.28 26.01
C GLY A 110 11.47 6.35 25.23
N ASN A 111 11.96 6.03 24.03
CA ASN A 111 12.81 6.85 23.17
C ASN A 111 12.07 7.27 21.89
N THR A 112 12.76 7.92 20.98
CA THR A 112 12.18 8.39 19.70
C THR A 112 11.46 7.27 18.92
N TYR A 113 11.93 6.02 18.99
CA TYR A 113 11.30 4.91 18.29
C TYR A 113 9.94 4.54 18.90
N GLY A 114 9.88 4.36 20.24
CA GLY A 114 8.61 4.09 20.92
C GLY A 114 7.61 5.23 20.73
N LYS A 115 8.09 6.47 20.73
CA LYS A 115 7.27 7.65 20.43
C LYS A 115 6.70 7.61 19.02
N ASN A 116 7.51 7.32 18.01
CA ASN A 116 7.03 7.24 16.63
C ASN A 116 5.97 6.14 16.46
N LEU A 117 6.17 4.96 17.09
CA LEU A 117 5.15 3.91 17.07
C LEU A 117 3.86 4.36 17.76
N ASP A 118 3.97 5.03 18.92
CA ASP A 118 2.81 5.55 19.64
C ASP A 118 2.06 6.63 18.86
N GLU A 119 2.76 7.42 18.03
CA GLU A 119 2.16 8.45 17.20
C GLU A 119 1.57 7.88 15.90
N ASP A 120 2.29 6.98 15.22
CA ASP A 120 2.05 6.61 13.82
C ASP A 120 1.35 5.26 13.64
N CYS A 121 1.20 4.43 14.70
CA CYS A 121 0.65 3.08 14.59
C CYS A 121 -0.50 2.84 15.55
N LEU A 122 -1.36 1.86 15.23
CA LEU A 122 -2.40 1.32 16.12
C LEU A 122 -1.88 0.12 16.91
N THR A 123 -2.49 -0.14 18.07
CA THR A 123 -2.39 -1.45 18.73
C THR A 123 -3.39 -2.44 18.12
N PRO A 124 -3.18 -3.76 18.24
CA PRO A 124 -4.16 -4.77 17.82
C PRO A 124 -5.52 -4.59 18.47
N LYS A 125 -5.53 -4.18 19.74
CA LYS A 125 -6.77 -3.91 20.50
C LYS A 125 -7.55 -2.74 19.89
N GLU A 126 -6.87 -1.65 19.56
CA GLU A 126 -7.49 -0.50 18.89
C GLU A 126 -8.01 -0.88 17.51
N PHE A 127 -7.24 -1.61 16.71
CA PHE A 127 -7.67 -2.00 15.37
C PHE A 127 -8.93 -2.88 15.41
N ARG A 128 -9.01 -3.87 16.33
CA ARG A 128 -10.23 -4.66 16.53
C ARG A 128 -11.42 -3.79 16.96
N ALA A 129 -11.21 -2.86 17.88
CA ALA A 129 -12.26 -1.95 18.35
C ALA A 129 -12.76 -1.04 17.21
N ILE A 130 -11.86 -0.54 16.38
CA ILE A 130 -12.17 0.28 15.19
C ILE A 130 -13.00 -0.52 14.19
N LEU A 131 -12.61 -1.75 13.86
CA LEU A 131 -13.37 -2.60 12.91
C LEU A 131 -14.79 -2.85 13.42
N ASN A 132 -14.96 -3.16 14.71
CA ASN A 132 -16.29 -3.30 15.34
C ASN A 132 -17.10 -2.01 15.22
N ALA A 133 -16.51 -0.86 15.54
CA ALA A 133 -17.19 0.43 15.47
C ALA A 133 -17.60 0.80 14.04
N LEU A 134 -16.73 0.57 13.06
CA LEU A 134 -17.02 0.79 11.64
C LEU A 134 -18.20 -0.08 11.16
N HIS A 135 -18.18 -1.38 11.51
CA HIS A 135 -19.28 -2.28 11.18
C HIS A 135 -20.61 -1.85 11.81
N GLN A 136 -20.61 -1.51 13.10
CA GLN A 136 -21.78 -1.00 13.82
C GLN A 136 -22.32 0.31 13.22
N ASN A 137 -21.43 1.17 12.68
CA ASN A 137 -21.78 2.42 12.03
C ASN A 137 -22.18 2.27 10.55
N GLY A 138 -22.34 1.01 10.09
CA GLY A 138 -22.85 0.68 8.77
C GLY A 138 -21.82 0.78 7.65
N TYR A 139 -20.52 0.80 7.94
CA TYR A 139 -19.51 0.71 6.90
C TYR A 139 -19.32 -0.72 6.41
N ALA A 140 -18.96 -0.87 5.13
CA ALA A 140 -18.49 -2.12 4.55
C ALA A 140 -17.39 -1.82 3.55
N LEU A 141 -16.44 -2.77 3.43
CA LEU A 141 -15.29 -2.62 2.55
C LEU A 141 -15.70 -2.76 1.08
N VAL A 142 -15.10 -1.93 0.25
CA VAL A 142 -15.13 -2.01 -1.21
C VAL A 142 -13.72 -1.91 -1.75
N ASN A 143 -13.38 -2.70 -2.78
CA ASN A 143 -12.10 -2.58 -3.44
C ASN A 143 -12.02 -1.25 -4.21
N ALA A 144 -10.90 -0.53 -4.07
CA ALA A 144 -10.69 0.72 -4.81
C ALA A 144 -10.88 0.53 -6.32
N THR A 145 -10.49 -0.62 -6.86
CA THR A 145 -10.63 -0.97 -8.28
C THR A 145 -12.08 -1.07 -8.78
N GLU A 146 -13.06 -1.18 -7.89
CA GLU A 146 -14.48 -1.14 -8.25
C GLU A 146 -15.03 0.27 -8.41
N THR A 147 -14.28 1.29 -7.98
CA THR A 147 -14.74 2.68 -7.94
C THR A 147 -14.26 3.52 -9.12
N PHE A 148 -13.41 2.96 -9.99
CA PHE A 148 -12.87 3.64 -11.17
C PHE A 148 -12.60 2.66 -12.31
N ALA A 149 -12.53 3.20 -13.53
CA ALA A 149 -12.05 2.48 -14.71
C ALA A 149 -10.82 3.17 -15.29
N GLU A 150 -9.93 2.37 -15.86
CA GLU A 150 -8.78 2.85 -16.61
C GLU A 150 -9.09 2.90 -18.10
N CYS A 151 -8.66 3.97 -18.76
CA CYS A 151 -8.81 4.16 -20.21
C CYS A 151 -7.67 5.02 -20.74
N ASP A 152 -7.16 4.71 -21.93
CA ASP A 152 -6.19 5.49 -22.71
C ASP A 152 -5.11 6.23 -21.90
N GLY A 153 -4.47 5.50 -20.98
CA GLY A 153 -3.41 6.04 -20.13
C GLY A 153 -3.89 6.94 -18.99
N GLY A 154 -5.11 6.75 -18.54
CA GLY A 154 -5.70 7.48 -17.42
C GLY A 154 -6.70 6.68 -16.62
N ALA A 155 -7.41 7.34 -15.74
CA ALA A 155 -8.48 6.77 -14.93
C ALA A 155 -9.61 7.77 -14.71
N HIS A 156 -10.84 7.27 -14.60
CA HIS A 156 -12.01 8.06 -14.24
C HIS A 156 -12.91 7.28 -13.29
N ARG A 157 -13.68 7.97 -12.48
CA ARG A 157 -14.68 7.35 -11.62
C ARG A 157 -15.79 6.71 -12.43
N ILE A 158 -16.24 5.54 -11.97
CA ILE A 158 -17.42 4.86 -12.48
C ILE A 158 -18.44 4.70 -11.37
N PRO A 159 -19.75 4.63 -11.69
CA PRO A 159 -20.77 4.18 -10.74
C PRO A 159 -20.59 2.68 -10.47
N PHE A 160 -20.99 2.25 -9.27
CA PHE A 160 -20.98 0.84 -8.88
C PHE A 160 -22.15 0.53 -7.97
N LEU A 161 -22.57 -0.72 -7.93
CA LEU A 161 -23.61 -1.19 -7.02
C LEU A 161 -23.04 -1.45 -5.64
N PHE A 162 -23.82 -1.15 -4.59
CA PHE A 162 -23.40 -1.38 -3.21
C PHE A 162 -24.66 -1.64 -2.33
N PRO A 163 -24.56 -2.38 -1.20
CA PRO A 163 -25.69 -2.61 -0.33
C PRO A 163 -26.31 -1.31 0.20
N GLU A 164 -27.65 -1.16 0.06
CA GLU A 164 -28.41 0.07 0.36
C GLU A 164 -28.16 0.61 1.78
N ASN A 165 -27.99 -0.29 2.75
CA ASN A 165 -27.83 0.07 4.16
C ASN A 165 -26.35 0.16 4.61
N LYS A 166 -25.40 0.14 3.66
CA LYS A 166 -23.99 0.21 3.94
C LYS A 166 -23.35 1.45 3.34
N LYS A 167 -22.27 1.91 3.98
CA LYS A 167 -21.45 3.02 3.53
C LYS A 167 -20.13 2.46 2.95
N PRO A 168 -19.78 2.74 1.69
CA PRO A 168 -18.58 2.20 1.09
C PRO A 168 -17.32 2.76 1.75
N LEU A 169 -16.40 1.88 2.11
CA LEU A 169 -15.13 2.19 2.77
C LEU A 169 -13.97 1.49 2.05
N ILE A 170 -12.95 2.24 1.68
CA ILE A 170 -11.65 1.72 1.29
C ILE A 170 -10.75 1.72 2.53
N LEU A 171 -9.99 0.63 2.72
CA LEU A 171 -9.00 0.50 3.78
C LEU A 171 -7.63 0.28 3.18
N SER A 172 -6.59 0.91 3.75
CA SER A 172 -5.22 0.70 3.28
C SER A 172 -4.18 0.70 4.40
N PHE A 173 -3.02 0.12 4.10
CA PHE A 173 -1.92 -0.09 5.04
C PHE A 173 -0.62 0.32 4.37
N ASP A 174 0.04 1.32 4.95
CA ASP A 174 1.27 1.88 4.41
C ASP A 174 2.50 1.24 5.08
N ASP A 175 3.65 1.26 4.39
CA ASP A 175 4.95 0.84 4.91
C ASP A 175 5.05 -0.63 5.38
N ILE A 176 4.32 -1.54 4.73
CA ILE A 176 4.34 -2.95 5.13
C ILE A 176 5.63 -3.65 4.63
N VAL A 177 6.74 -3.18 5.16
CA VAL A 177 8.10 -3.68 4.89
C VAL A 177 8.70 -4.42 6.08
N TYR A 178 8.21 -4.17 7.31
CA TYR A 178 8.78 -4.72 8.55
C TYR A 178 10.30 -4.58 8.61
N ALA A 179 10.78 -3.34 8.55
CA ALA A 179 12.21 -3.02 8.39
C ALA A 179 13.10 -3.70 9.41
N ARG A 180 14.29 -4.21 8.97
CA ARG A 180 15.28 -4.89 9.83
C ARG A 180 15.62 -4.13 11.10
N LYS A 181 15.77 -2.81 11.00
CA LYS A 181 16.07 -1.93 12.14
C LYS A 181 15.02 -1.97 13.25
N ASN A 182 13.82 -2.47 12.97
CA ASN A 182 12.68 -2.51 13.90
C ASN A 182 12.47 -3.89 14.52
N GLN A 183 13.17 -4.93 14.07
CA GLN A 183 13.04 -6.28 14.61
C GLN A 183 13.27 -6.33 16.13
N GLY A 184 12.44 -7.07 16.84
CA GLY A 184 12.49 -7.23 18.30
C GLY A 184 12.15 -5.97 19.10
N LYS A 185 11.49 -4.98 18.48
CA LYS A 185 11.14 -3.70 19.13
C LYS A 185 9.62 -3.50 19.29
N GLY A 186 8.84 -4.57 19.21
CA GLY A 186 7.41 -4.55 19.50
C GLY A 186 6.50 -4.54 18.27
N THR A 187 7.05 -4.60 17.07
CA THR A 187 6.31 -4.86 15.83
C THR A 187 6.54 -6.28 15.34
N SER A 188 5.68 -6.78 14.47
CA SER A 188 5.90 -8.02 13.74
C SER A 188 7.17 -7.94 12.88
N SER A 189 7.72 -9.09 12.51
CA SER A 189 8.91 -9.20 11.66
C SER A 189 8.57 -9.52 10.21
N ARG A 190 7.47 -10.27 10.00
CA ARG A 190 6.94 -10.59 8.66
C ARG A 190 5.52 -11.13 8.74
N LEU A 191 4.81 -11.11 7.62
CA LEU A 191 3.61 -11.91 7.40
C LEU A 191 4.01 -13.31 6.91
N ILE A 192 3.24 -14.31 7.29
CA ILE A 192 3.39 -15.70 6.86
C ILE A 192 2.03 -16.29 6.53
N THR A 193 2.01 -17.45 5.86
CA THR A 193 0.80 -18.23 5.60
C THR A 193 0.99 -19.68 5.96
N ASP A 194 -0.09 -20.36 6.34
CA ASP A 194 -0.13 -21.80 6.46
C ASP A 194 -0.48 -22.48 5.12
N ASP A 195 -0.50 -23.82 5.10
CA ASP A 195 -0.83 -24.61 3.92
C ASP A 195 -2.28 -24.43 3.42
N LYS A 196 -3.14 -23.82 4.23
CA LYS A 196 -4.54 -23.53 3.88
C LYS A 196 -4.73 -22.10 3.35
N GLY A 197 -3.68 -21.30 3.35
CA GLY A 197 -3.73 -19.89 2.94
C GLY A 197 -4.20 -18.93 4.02
N ASN A 198 -4.29 -19.37 5.29
CA ASN A 198 -4.56 -18.45 6.40
C ASN A 198 -3.34 -17.56 6.66
N ILE A 199 -3.58 -16.29 6.90
CA ILE A 199 -2.54 -15.30 7.12
C ILE A 199 -2.25 -15.16 8.61
N PHE A 200 -0.98 -15.15 8.96
CA PHE A 200 -0.46 -14.89 10.31
C PHE A 200 0.68 -13.88 10.26
N ALA A 201 1.12 -13.43 11.43
CA ALA A 201 2.35 -12.68 11.59
C ALA A 201 3.38 -13.51 12.38
N GLU A 202 4.65 -13.25 12.12
CA GLU A 202 5.75 -13.82 12.88
C GLU A 202 6.61 -12.70 13.46
N THR A 203 6.96 -12.82 14.74
CA THR A 203 7.86 -11.89 15.44
C THR A 203 9.16 -12.60 15.83
N PHE A 204 10.28 -11.98 15.48
CA PHE A 204 11.61 -12.37 15.94
C PHE A 204 11.99 -11.51 17.15
N PHE A 205 12.19 -12.14 18.30
CA PHE A 205 12.55 -11.43 19.52
C PHE A 205 14.08 -11.33 19.66
N LYS A 206 14.53 -10.40 20.52
CA LYS A 206 15.96 -10.17 20.76
C LYS A 206 16.68 -11.31 21.47
N ASP A 207 15.95 -12.14 22.20
CA ASP A 207 16.45 -13.35 22.86
C ASP A 207 16.64 -14.53 21.90
N GLY A 208 16.36 -14.33 20.61
CA GLY A 208 16.47 -15.35 19.57
C GLY A 208 15.22 -16.24 19.43
N THR A 209 14.17 -16.03 20.25
CA THR A 209 12.91 -16.74 20.09
C THR A 209 12.07 -16.16 18.97
N THR A 210 11.15 -16.96 18.44
CA THR A 210 10.16 -16.55 17.43
C THR A 210 8.76 -16.90 17.89
N ARG A 211 7.78 -16.11 17.47
CA ARG A 211 6.38 -16.37 17.74
C ARG A 211 5.50 -16.10 16.53
N ILE A 212 4.66 -17.07 16.20
CA ILE A 212 3.58 -16.92 15.23
C ILE A 212 2.32 -16.49 15.97
N HIS A 213 1.61 -15.49 15.44
CA HIS A 213 0.43 -14.91 16.10
C HIS A 213 -0.50 -14.21 15.11
N GLY A 214 -1.71 -13.88 15.57
CA GLY A 214 -2.74 -13.13 14.86
C GLY A 214 -2.81 -11.63 15.21
N GLU A 215 -1.77 -11.06 15.83
CA GLU A 215 -1.79 -9.68 16.35
C GLU A 215 -1.22 -8.68 15.32
N GLU A 216 -1.71 -8.76 14.06
CA GLU A 216 -1.34 -7.87 12.97
C GLU A 216 -2.56 -7.58 12.10
N PHE A 217 -2.53 -6.51 11.30
CA PHE A 217 -3.70 -6.01 10.56
C PHE A 217 -4.34 -7.07 9.65
N ALA A 218 -3.55 -7.85 8.92
CA ALA A 218 -4.07 -8.81 7.96
C ALA A 218 -4.80 -9.98 8.66
N PRO A 219 -4.21 -10.73 9.60
CA PRO A 219 -4.95 -11.78 10.30
C PRO A 219 -6.15 -11.25 11.10
N ILE A 220 -6.06 -10.06 11.71
CA ILE A 220 -7.21 -9.47 12.43
C ILE A 220 -8.35 -9.16 11.47
N LEU A 221 -8.07 -8.61 10.29
CA LEU A 221 -9.11 -8.29 9.31
C LEU A 221 -9.74 -9.56 8.72
N GLU A 222 -8.93 -10.62 8.45
CA GLU A 222 -9.45 -11.90 7.98
C GLU A 222 -10.40 -12.54 9.00
N ASP A 223 -10.00 -12.60 10.28
CA ASP A 223 -10.83 -13.12 11.37
C ASP A 223 -12.13 -12.30 11.53
N PHE A 224 -12.01 -10.98 11.44
CA PHE A 224 -13.16 -10.08 11.55
C PHE A 224 -14.16 -10.32 10.42
N ILE A 225 -13.71 -10.38 9.17
CA ILE A 225 -14.58 -10.64 8.02
C ILE A 225 -15.15 -12.06 8.07
N GLY A 226 -14.39 -13.06 8.53
CA GLY A 226 -14.90 -14.40 8.77
C GLY A 226 -16.11 -14.42 9.72
N SER A 227 -16.11 -13.54 10.72
CA SER A 227 -17.21 -13.38 11.67
C SER A 227 -18.30 -12.40 11.21
N HIS A 228 -17.98 -11.48 10.31
CA HIS A 228 -18.86 -10.43 9.81
C HIS A 228 -18.75 -10.34 8.27
N PRO A 229 -19.26 -11.34 7.53
CA PRO A 229 -19.09 -11.40 6.08
C PRO A 229 -19.73 -10.22 5.34
N ASP A 230 -20.74 -9.58 5.93
CA ASP A 230 -21.39 -8.36 5.43
C ASP A 230 -20.53 -7.09 5.53
N PHE A 231 -19.36 -7.18 6.17
CA PHE A 231 -18.36 -6.11 6.21
C PHE A 231 -17.48 -6.07 4.96
N SER A 232 -17.54 -7.08 4.10
CA SER A 232 -16.70 -7.21 2.90
C SER A 232 -17.57 -7.38 1.66
N TYR A 233 -17.71 -6.34 0.86
CA TYR A 233 -18.44 -6.40 -0.40
C TYR A 233 -17.55 -7.00 -1.50
N HIS A 234 -18.05 -8.02 -2.22
CA HIS A 234 -17.33 -8.76 -3.25
C HIS A 234 -15.97 -9.33 -2.81
N GLY A 235 -15.83 -9.66 -1.52
CA GLY A 235 -14.58 -10.17 -0.99
C GLY A 235 -13.49 -9.11 -0.78
N ALA A 236 -13.85 -7.83 -0.77
CA ALA A 236 -12.91 -6.73 -0.55
C ALA A 236 -12.15 -6.88 0.77
N ARG A 237 -10.87 -6.54 0.72
CA ARG A 237 -9.97 -6.41 1.87
C ARG A 237 -9.41 -5.00 1.92
N GLY A 238 -8.12 -4.87 2.09
CA GLY A 238 -7.42 -3.60 2.04
C GLY A 238 -6.41 -3.52 0.92
N ILE A 239 -5.80 -2.34 0.78
CA ILE A 239 -4.67 -2.11 -0.11
C ILE A 239 -3.40 -2.12 0.75
N ILE A 240 -2.43 -2.95 0.41
CA ILE A 240 -1.11 -2.96 1.03
C ILE A 240 -0.18 -2.10 0.17
N PHE A 241 0.19 -0.92 0.66
CA PHE A 241 1.13 -0.03 -0.02
C PHE A 241 2.55 -0.37 0.38
N LEU A 242 3.33 -0.86 -0.58
CA LEU A 242 4.68 -1.35 -0.37
C LEU A 242 5.73 -0.34 -0.80
N THR A 243 6.71 -0.12 0.07
CA THR A 243 8.05 0.33 -0.30
C THR A 243 8.88 -0.88 -0.76
N GLY A 244 10.17 -0.69 -1.11
CA GLY A 244 11.02 -1.80 -1.56
C GLY A 244 12.40 -1.81 -0.93
N PHE A 245 12.76 -0.75 -0.18
CA PHE A 245 14.13 -0.49 0.29
C PHE A 245 14.69 -1.55 1.25
N ASP A 246 13.84 -2.33 1.90
CA ASP A 246 14.20 -3.42 2.83
C ASP A 246 13.37 -4.69 2.55
N GLY A 247 12.90 -4.84 1.28
CA GLY A 247 12.09 -5.94 0.80
C GLY A 247 10.58 -5.72 0.92
N VAL A 248 9.79 -6.78 0.97
CA VAL A 248 8.32 -6.75 1.04
C VAL A 248 7.79 -7.69 2.12
N LEU A 249 6.75 -7.29 2.86
CA LEU A 249 6.07 -8.11 3.86
C LEU A 249 6.99 -8.73 4.93
N GLY A 250 8.19 -8.16 5.12
CA GLY A 250 9.22 -8.68 6.04
C GLY A 250 10.25 -9.61 5.40
N TYR A 251 10.07 -9.98 4.15
CA TYR A 251 11.03 -10.76 3.36
C TYR A 251 12.04 -9.83 2.69
N ARG A 252 13.32 -10.20 2.77
CA ARG A 252 14.45 -9.37 2.30
C ARG A 252 14.67 -9.53 0.80
N THR A 253 13.68 -9.11 0.03
CA THR A 253 13.67 -9.24 -1.43
C THR A 253 14.38 -8.07 -2.13
N ASP A 254 14.93 -7.12 -1.38
CA ASP A 254 15.69 -5.98 -1.91
C ASP A 254 17.02 -6.43 -2.56
N ARG A 255 17.53 -5.58 -3.49
CA ARG A 255 18.74 -5.88 -4.28
C ARG A 255 20.00 -6.12 -3.47
N ASN A 256 20.07 -5.64 -2.22
CA ASN A 256 21.23 -5.73 -1.36
C ASN A 256 21.19 -6.97 -0.43
N SER A 257 20.13 -7.75 -0.50
CA SER A 257 19.98 -8.96 0.30
C SER A 257 20.83 -10.09 -0.29
N GLU A 258 21.66 -10.72 0.55
CA GLU A 258 22.50 -11.85 0.18
C GLU A 258 21.67 -13.09 -0.20
N ASN A 259 20.52 -13.28 0.46
CA ASN A 259 19.62 -14.42 0.25
C ASN A 259 18.40 -14.02 -0.59
N ARG A 260 18.51 -12.99 -1.44
CA ARG A 260 17.38 -12.41 -2.16
C ARG A 260 16.51 -13.45 -2.91
N ALA A 261 17.14 -14.42 -3.57
CA ALA A 261 16.42 -15.44 -4.35
C ALA A 261 15.53 -16.34 -3.46
N GLU A 262 16.04 -16.75 -2.31
CA GLU A 262 15.32 -17.53 -1.31
C GLU A 262 14.19 -16.71 -0.67
N GLU A 263 14.48 -15.46 -0.31
CA GLU A 263 13.48 -14.54 0.26
C GLU A 263 12.32 -14.26 -0.70
N ILE A 264 12.58 -14.20 -2.01
CA ILE A 264 11.53 -14.10 -3.04
C ILE A 264 10.67 -15.38 -3.06
N GLN A 265 11.28 -16.57 -2.99
CA GLN A 265 10.54 -17.83 -2.95
C GLN A 265 9.68 -17.93 -1.68
N ASN A 266 10.21 -17.49 -0.54
CA ASN A 266 9.50 -17.51 0.74
C ASN A 266 8.36 -16.47 0.80
N ALA A 267 8.47 -15.33 0.12
CA ALA A 267 7.42 -14.30 0.04
C ALA A 267 6.25 -14.71 -0.88
N ALA A 268 6.53 -15.52 -1.90
CA ALA A 268 5.56 -15.84 -2.95
C ALA A 268 4.25 -16.47 -2.43
N PRO A 269 4.26 -17.49 -1.52
CA PRO A 269 3.02 -18.08 -1.01
C PRO A 269 2.19 -17.06 -0.20
N VAL A 270 2.82 -16.16 0.56
CA VAL A 270 2.12 -15.13 1.34
C VAL A 270 1.46 -14.11 0.41
N ILE A 271 2.17 -13.66 -0.62
CA ILE A 271 1.62 -12.75 -1.64
C ILE A 271 0.44 -13.41 -2.36
N ALA A 272 0.57 -14.68 -2.71
CA ALA A 272 -0.51 -15.43 -3.36
C ALA A 272 -1.73 -15.58 -2.45
N ALA A 273 -1.55 -15.91 -1.17
CA ALA A 273 -2.63 -16.02 -0.20
C ALA A 273 -3.36 -14.69 0.00
N LEU A 274 -2.62 -13.59 0.17
CA LEU A 274 -3.20 -12.25 0.27
C LEU A 274 -4.05 -11.89 -0.96
N LYS A 275 -3.54 -12.13 -2.18
CA LYS A 275 -4.30 -11.89 -3.42
C LYS A 275 -5.56 -12.74 -3.52
N ASN A 276 -5.45 -14.02 -3.21
CA ASN A 276 -6.58 -14.96 -3.26
C ASN A 276 -7.68 -14.57 -2.26
N ASN A 277 -7.30 -13.96 -1.14
CA ASN A 277 -8.25 -13.45 -0.14
C ASN A 277 -8.87 -12.09 -0.54
N GLY A 278 -8.42 -11.44 -1.62
CA GLY A 278 -8.98 -10.17 -2.10
C GLY A 278 -8.19 -8.91 -1.71
N TRP A 279 -6.97 -9.07 -1.17
CA TRP A 279 -6.06 -7.93 -0.91
C TRP A 279 -5.51 -7.35 -2.21
N LEU A 280 -5.40 -6.03 -2.24
CA LEU A 280 -4.75 -5.30 -3.31
C LEU A 280 -3.35 -4.87 -2.88
N PHE A 281 -2.46 -4.69 -3.87
CA PHE A 281 -1.14 -4.10 -3.65
C PHE A 281 -1.01 -2.77 -4.37
N GLY A 282 -0.32 -1.82 -3.75
CA GLY A 282 -0.03 -0.51 -4.31
C GLY A 282 1.42 -0.09 -4.06
N CYS A 283 1.86 0.94 -4.76
CA CYS A 283 3.20 1.51 -4.63
C CYS A 283 3.23 2.61 -3.56
N HIS A 284 4.25 2.57 -2.67
CA HIS A 284 4.52 3.62 -1.69
C HIS A 284 5.92 4.23 -1.88
N SER A 285 6.33 4.49 -3.14
CA SER A 285 7.71 4.78 -3.50
C SER A 285 8.65 3.60 -3.14
N TYR A 286 9.82 3.49 -3.76
CA TYR A 286 10.78 2.44 -3.37
C TYR A 286 11.46 2.78 -2.04
N SER A 287 11.89 4.03 -1.88
CA SER A 287 12.72 4.48 -0.76
C SER A 287 11.96 5.36 0.25
N HIS A 288 10.63 5.34 0.24
CA HIS A 288 9.79 6.22 1.07
C HIS A 288 10.20 7.70 0.94
N ARG A 289 10.23 8.21 -0.31
CA ARG A 289 10.80 9.53 -0.62
C ARG A 289 9.85 10.69 -0.31
N HIS A 290 10.43 11.78 0.18
CA HIS A 290 9.79 13.10 0.15
C HIS A 290 9.69 13.61 -1.30
N ILE A 291 8.56 13.41 -1.95
CA ILE A 291 8.41 13.77 -3.36
C ILE A 291 8.55 15.27 -3.61
N LYS A 292 8.10 16.12 -2.67
CA LYS A 292 8.23 17.59 -2.77
C LYS A 292 9.68 18.06 -2.78
N ARG A 293 10.58 17.30 -2.16
CA ARG A 293 12.02 17.58 -2.09
C ARG A 293 12.85 16.86 -3.14
N SER A 294 12.22 16.00 -3.96
CA SER A 294 12.89 15.19 -4.97
C SER A 294 12.88 15.89 -6.33
N THR A 295 13.96 15.70 -7.10
CA THR A 295 13.99 16.07 -8.51
C THR A 295 13.21 15.06 -9.35
N PRO A 296 12.74 15.40 -10.55
CA PRO A 296 12.10 14.44 -11.46
C PRO A 296 12.97 13.20 -11.74
N GLN A 297 14.31 13.37 -11.84
CA GLN A 297 15.21 12.24 -12.03
C GLN A 297 15.23 11.30 -10.81
N GLN A 298 15.28 11.85 -9.61
CA GLN A 298 15.23 11.04 -8.39
C GLN A 298 13.91 10.26 -8.26
N VAL A 299 12.78 10.83 -8.70
CA VAL A 299 11.50 10.11 -8.75
C VAL A 299 11.53 9.01 -9.79
N ARG A 300 12.09 9.24 -11.00
CA ARG A 300 12.26 8.19 -12.02
C ARG A 300 13.09 7.02 -11.51
N ASP A 301 14.22 7.31 -10.89
CA ASP A 301 15.14 6.29 -10.37
C ASP A 301 14.50 5.47 -9.25
N ASP A 302 13.75 6.12 -8.38
CA ASP A 302 13.02 5.47 -7.28
C ASP A 302 11.92 4.55 -7.79
N ILE A 303 11.09 5.04 -8.70
CA ILE A 303 10.01 4.25 -9.30
C ILE A 303 10.55 3.11 -10.18
N SER A 304 11.64 3.34 -10.91
CA SER A 304 12.30 2.28 -11.66
C SER A 304 12.76 1.12 -10.76
N LYS A 305 13.26 1.43 -9.56
CA LYS A 305 13.60 0.39 -8.58
C LYS A 305 12.36 -0.39 -8.12
N TRP A 306 11.27 0.32 -7.80
CA TRP A 306 10.02 -0.32 -7.38
C TRP A 306 9.48 -1.25 -8.49
N LYS A 307 9.43 -0.77 -9.73
CA LYS A 307 9.01 -1.54 -10.91
C LYS A 307 9.88 -2.77 -11.17
N ASN A 308 11.17 -2.72 -10.84
CA ASN A 308 12.11 -3.83 -11.07
C ASN A 308 12.19 -4.82 -9.90
N GLU A 309 11.83 -4.43 -8.68
CA GLU A 309 12.06 -5.24 -7.49
C GLU A 309 10.78 -5.64 -6.75
N VAL A 310 9.75 -4.79 -6.77
CA VAL A 310 8.49 -5.03 -6.07
C VAL A 310 7.40 -5.50 -7.03
N GLU A 311 7.19 -4.80 -8.14
CA GLU A 311 6.14 -5.16 -9.10
C GLU A 311 6.22 -6.60 -9.63
N PRO A 312 7.40 -7.19 -9.92
CA PRO A 312 7.47 -8.60 -10.35
C PRO A 312 6.94 -9.59 -9.30
N LEU A 313 6.93 -9.21 -8.02
CA LEU A 313 6.45 -10.05 -6.92
C LEU A 313 4.93 -9.92 -6.74
N VAL A 314 4.45 -8.68 -6.76
CA VAL A 314 3.05 -8.37 -6.42
C VAL A 314 2.14 -8.14 -7.63
N GLY A 315 2.71 -8.07 -8.83
CA GLY A 315 1.99 -7.74 -10.06
C GLY A 315 1.87 -6.24 -10.30
N SER A 316 1.44 -5.87 -11.50
CA SER A 316 1.23 -4.48 -11.88
C SER A 316 0.09 -3.85 -11.07
N THR A 317 0.24 -2.55 -10.78
CA THR A 317 -0.78 -1.76 -10.09
C THR A 317 -0.79 -0.34 -10.61
N SER A 318 -1.97 0.26 -10.64
CA SER A 318 -2.17 1.69 -10.90
C SER A 318 -2.30 2.53 -9.63
N LEU A 319 -2.23 1.90 -8.46
CA LEU A 319 -2.43 2.52 -7.14
C LEU A 319 -1.11 3.05 -6.58
N TYR A 320 -1.07 4.32 -6.21
CA TYR A 320 0.10 4.98 -5.63
C TYR A 320 -0.28 5.81 -4.41
N ALA A 321 0.26 5.48 -3.24
CA ALA A 321 0.15 6.31 -2.05
C ALA A 321 1.42 7.16 -1.89
N TYR A 322 1.23 8.47 -1.68
CA TYR A 322 2.34 9.40 -1.46
C TYR A 322 2.92 9.24 -0.06
N PRO A 323 4.23 8.93 0.07
CA PRO A 323 4.90 9.00 1.37
C PRO A 323 4.68 10.37 2.03
N TYR A 324 4.51 10.36 3.34
CA TYR A 324 4.23 11.56 4.15
C TYR A 324 2.95 12.32 3.74
N GLY A 325 2.08 11.75 2.91
CA GLY A 325 0.94 12.47 2.33
C GLY A 325 1.33 13.62 1.39
N GLU A 326 2.60 13.76 1.04
CA GLU A 326 3.10 14.81 0.17
C GLU A 326 2.73 14.53 -1.29
N TRP A 327 1.88 15.34 -1.88
CA TRP A 327 1.51 15.22 -3.29
C TRP A 327 2.03 16.40 -4.12
N VAL A 328 2.20 16.18 -5.41
CA VAL A 328 2.66 17.18 -6.38
C VAL A 328 1.82 17.07 -7.65
N PHE A 329 1.07 18.13 -7.96
CA PHE A 329 0.26 18.17 -9.18
C PHE A 329 0.78 19.20 -10.19
N GLY A 330 1.34 20.32 -9.68
CA GLY A 330 1.67 21.48 -10.48
C GLY A 330 0.43 22.22 -11.00
N GLU A 331 0.64 23.42 -11.53
CA GLU A 331 -0.39 24.13 -12.26
C GLU A 331 -0.64 23.44 -13.60
N ASN A 332 -1.90 23.29 -13.98
CA ASN A 332 -2.33 22.62 -15.23
C ASN A 332 -1.82 21.18 -15.39
N GLY A 333 -1.68 20.42 -14.30
CA GLY A 333 -1.19 19.04 -14.36
C GLY A 333 0.30 18.91 -14.76
N GLY A 334 1.08 20.00 -14.64
CA GLY A 334 2.38 20.17 -15.25
C GLY A 334 3.59 19.70 -14.45
N ASP A 335 3.45 19.23 -13.20
CA ASP A 335 4.62 18.78 -12.44
C ASP A 335 5.26 17.53 -13.06
N GLU A 336 6.56 17.62 -13.41
CA GLU A 336 7.30 16.54 -14.06
C GLU A 336 7.43 15.28 -13.19
N ARG A 337 7.36 15.41 -11.86
CA ARG A 337 7.35 14.26 -10.94
C ARG A 337 6.03 13.51 -11.05
N GLN A 338 4.89 14.24 -11.10
CA GLN A 338 3.58 13.65 -11.31
C GLN A 338 3.48 12.98 -12.69
N LYS A 339 3.96 13.62 -13.74
CA LYS A 339 4.04 13.04 -15.07
C LYS A 339 4.90 11.76 -15.11
N THR A 340 5.97 11.73 -14.32
CA THR A 340 6.82 10.53 -14.16
C THR A 340 6.06 9.37 -13.55
N LEU A 341 5.29 9.61 -12.49
CA LEU A 341 4.46 8.58 -11.86
C LEU A 341 3.40 8.05 -12.83
N ARG A 342 2.73 8.94 -13.57
CA ARG A 342 1.73 8.55 -14.57
C ARG A 342 2.33 7.73 -15.71
N LYS A 343 3.49 8.12 -16.22
CA LYS A 343 4.22 7.35 -17.24
C LYS A 343 4.63 5.96 -16.77
N ALA A 344 4.78 5.78 -15.45
CA ALA A 344 5.03 4.48 -14.85
C ALA A 344 3.76 3.63 -14.66
N GLY A 345 2.57 4.15 -15.06
CA GLY A 345 1.30 3.43 -15.03
C GLY A 345 0.45 3.70 -13.78
N PHE A 346 0.82 4.66 -12.92
CA PHE A 346 -0.01 5.00 -11.77
C PHE A 346 -1.09 6.02 -12.17
N ASN A 347 -2.35 5.72 -11.88
CA ASN A 347 -3.51 6.51 -12.27
C ASN A 347 -4.43 6.89 -11.10
N LEU A 348 -4.37 6.17 -9.99
CA LEU A 348 -5.09 6.48 -8.76
C LEU A 348 -4.09 6.78 -7.65
N PHE A 349 -4.12 8.02 -7.17
CA PHE A 349 -3.18 8.56 -6.20
C PHE A 349 -3.85 8.83 -4.86
N PHE A 350 -3.14 8.48 -3.78
CA PHE A 350 -3.63 8.66 -2.42
C PHE A 350 -2.69 9.57 -1.63
N GLY A 351 -3.27 10.63 -1.06
CA GLY A 351 -2.61 11.52 -0.13
C GLY A 351 -3.08 11.33 1.29
N VAL A 352 -2.71 12.28 2.14
CA VAL A 352 -3.26 12.48 3.47
C VAL A 352 -3.75 13.91 3.52
N GLY A 353 -5.04 14.11 3.77
CA GLY A 353 -5.66 15.42 3.83
C GLY A 353 -5.58 16.01 5.24
N ASN A 354 -5.44 17.35 5.29
CA ASN A 354 -5.85 18.07 6.47
C ASN A 354 -7.38 18.10 6.52
N LEU A 355 -7.99 18.47 7.61
CA LEU A 355 -9.44 18.57 7.71
C LEU A 355 -10.05 19.55 6.69
N PRO A 356 -11.20 19.24 6.08
CA PRO A 356 -11.90 17.96 6.15
C PRO A 356 -11.18 16.91 5.30
N PHE A 357 -11.12 15.66 5.79
CA PHE A 357 -10.64 14.54 4.99
C PHE A 357 -11.60 14.29 3.86
N TYR A 358 -11.11 14.43 2.65
CA TYR A 358 -11.95 14.30 1.47
C TYR A 358 -12.15 12.83 1.14
N THR A 359 -13.38 12.47 1.07
CA THR A 359 -13.86 11.16 0.75
C THR A 359 -14.31 11.07 -0.70
N LYS A 360 -14.39 12.21 -1.36
CA LYS A 360 -14.61 12.30 -2.81
C LYS A 360 -13.27 12.09 -3.51
N MET A 361 -13.27 11.36 -4.59
CA MET A 361 -12.13 11.29 -5.50
C MET A 361 -12.16 12.52 -6.42
N PRO A 362 -11.49 13.62 -6.07
CA PRO A 362 -11.48 14.78 -6.94
C PRO A 362 -10.63 14.50 -8.16
N LEU A 363 -11.08 15.00 -9.27
CA LEU A 363 -10.27 15.10 -10.46
C LEU A 363 -9.29 16.26 -10.29
N ARG A 364 -7.99 15.99 -10.41
CA ARG A 364 -6.90 16.94 -10.11
C ARG A 364 -5.97 17.18 -11.30
N SER A 365 -6.41 16.85 -12.50
CA SER A 365 -5.65 17.08 -13.71
C SER A 365 -6.46 17.87 -14.74
N ALA A 366 -5.80 18.75 -15.47
CA ALA A 366 -6.45 19.51 -16.53
C ALA A 366 -6.89 18.63 -17.71
N ASP A 367 -6.24 17.49 -17.88
CA ASP A 367 -6.55 16.49 -18.91
C ASP A 367 -7.44 15.34 -18.38
N GLU A 368 -7.87 15.44 -17.12
CA GLU A 368 -8.80 14.48 -16.46
C GLU A 368 -8.37 13.01 -16.54
N LYS A 369 -7.06 12.77 -16.61
CA LYS A 369 -6.50 11.42 -16.85
C LYS A 369 -6.02 10.69 -15.59
N TYR A 370 -6.17 11.23 -14.41
CA TYR A 370 -5.86 10.53 -13.15
C TYR A 370 -6.78 10.97 -12.04
N LEU A 371 -6.88 10.13 -11.02
CA LEU A 371 -7.68 10.38 -9.83
C LEU A 371 -6.80 10.59 -8.61
N PHE A 372 -7.28 11.40 -7.69
CA PHE A 372 -6.65 11.64 -6.40
C PHE A 372 -7.69 11.59 -5.28
N GLN A 373 -7.33 10.94 -4.18
CA GLN A 373 -8.14 10.86 -2.97
C GLN A 373 -7.27 11.12 -1.74
N ASP A 374 -7.70 12.01 -0.84
CA ASP A 374 -7.15 12.08 0.50
C ASP A 374 -7.65 10.92 1.36
N ARG A 375 -6.82 10.49 2.30
CA ARG A 375 -7.11 9.40 3.25
C ARG A 375 -7.07 9.93 4.66
N CYS A 376 -7.97 9.43 5.52
CA CYS A 376 -7.96 9.72 6.95
C CYS A 376 -7.03 8.75 7.68
N PRO A 377 -6.01 9.22 8.40
CA PRO A 377 -5.11 8.36 9.17
C PRO A 377 -5.79 7.80 10.41
N MET A 378 -5.57 6.51 10.67
CA MET A 378 -5.89 5.83 11.91
C MET A 378 -4.58 5.48 12.62
N ASP A 379 -4.21 6.26 13.62
CA ASP A 379 -2.99 6.14 14.39
C ASP A 379 -3.17 6.74 15.78
N GLY A 380 -2.17 6.59 16.65
CA GLY A 380 -2.28 7.06 18.02
C GLY A 380 -2.50 8.57 18.15
N ILE A 381 -1.87 9.37 17.27
CA ILE A 381 -2.05 10.84 17.29
C ILE A 381 -3.44 11.24 16.78
N SER A 382 -3.94 10.54 15.76
CA SER A 382 -5.27 10.78 15.19
C SER A 382 -6.38 10.44 16.16
N LEU A 383 -6.23 9.33 16.91
CA LEU A 383 -7.16 8.96 17.96
C LEU A 383 -7.17 10.02 19.06
N ARG A 384 -6.01 10.43 19.59
CA ARG A 384 -5.89 11.46 20.64
C ARG A 384 -6.44 12.83 20.20
N LYS A 385 -6.31 13.18 18.93
CA LYS A 385 -6.82 14.44 18.37
C LYS A 385 -8.24 14.35 17.82
N ASN A 386 -8.91 13.22 18.00
CA ASN A 386 -10.26 12.98 17.52
C ASN A 386 -10.45 13.18 16.00
N VAL A 387 -9.41 12.87 15.23
CA VAL A 387 -9.41 13.07 13.77
C VAL A 387 -10.43 12.17 13.06
N CYS A 388 -10.61 10.95 13.58
CA CYS A 388 -11.52 9.95 13.02
C CYS A 388 -12.97 10.05 13.54
N ALA A 389 -13.35 11.14 14.26
CA ALA A 389 -14.65 11.26 14.95
C ALA A 389 -15.88 11.08 14.06
N ARG A 390 -15.77 11.34 12.75
CA ARG A 390 -16.88 11.12 11.81
C ARG A 390 -17.13 9.65 11.48
N PHE A 391 -16.16 8.77 11.80
CA PHE A 391 -16.25 7.34 11.55
C PHE A 391 -16.64 6.57 12.81
N PHE A 392 -16.06 6.93 13.93
CA PHE A 392 -16.24 6.26 15.24
C PHE A 392 -15.81 7.17 16.39
N ASP A 393 -16.22 6.82 17.60
CA ASP A 393 -15.75 7.48 18.83
C ASP A 393 -14.29 7.09 19.11
N CYS A 394 -13.39 8.03 18.91
CA CYS A 394 -11.96 7.82 19.09
C CYS A 394 -11.59 7.49 20.54
N ALA A 395 -12.31 8.04 21.52
CA ALA A 395 -12.04 7.77 22.94
C ALA A 395 -12.45 6.34 23.33
N ALA A 396 -13.54 5.84 22.74
CA ALA A 396 -14.02 4.48 23.01
C ALA A 396 -13.11 3.39 22.44
N VAL A 397 -12.42 3.66 21.33
CA VAL A 397 -11.49 2.69 20.71
C VAL A 397 -10.05 2.81 21.20
N TYR A 398 -9.69 3.90 21.86
CA TYR A 398 -8.33 4.19 22.33
C TYR A 398 -7.87 3.18 23.38
N ASP A 399 -6.65 2.64 23.22
CA ASP A 399 -6.06 1.72 24.18
C ASP A 399 -5.44 2.47 25.37
N SER A 400 -6.05 2.36 26.53
CA SER A 400 -5.58 2.98 27.77
C SER A 400 -4.20 2.46 28.26
N SER A 401 -3.70 1.37 27.68
CA SER A 401 -2.35 0.85 27.97
C SER A 401 -1.24 1.66 27.28
N ARG A 402 -1.58 2.54 26.33
CA ARG A 402 -0.61 3.46 25.73
C ARG A 402 0.04 4.34 26.79
N PRO A 403 1.33 4.65 26.63
CA PRO A 403 1.98 5.60 27.53
C PRO A 403 1.27 6.95 27.45
N MET A 404 1.30 7.69 28.56
CA MET A 404 0.84 9.09 28.56
C MET A 404 1.56 9.86 27.46
N PRO A 405 0.88 10.81 26.81
CA PRO A 405 1.48 11.60 25.74
C PRO A 405 2.85 12.12 26.17
N TYR A 406 3.87 11.89 25.40
CA TYR A 406 5.19 12.47 25.63
C TYR A 406 5.03 13.99 25.69
N LYS A 407 5.28 14.55 26.88
CA LYS A 407 5.20 16.00 27.14
C LYS A 407 6.36 16.74 26.46
#